data_9b687a01b666a2e66108946e4ffff22b
#
_entry.id   9b687a01b666a2e66108946e4ffff22b
#
_cell.length_a   1.000
_cell.length_b   1.000
_cell.length_c   1.000
_cell.angle_alpha   90.00
_cell.angle_beta   90.00
_cell.angle_gamma   90.00
#
_symmetry.space_group_name_H-M   'P 1'
#
loop_
_entity.id
_entity.type
_entity.pdbx_description
1 polymer ?
#
loop_
_entity_poly.entity_id
_entity_poly.type
_entity_poly.pdbx_seq_one_letter_code
_entity_poly.pdbx_strand_id
1 'polypeptide(L)'
;MSSRTGSPYVGIVDRIVAAADRPTGVRFVGPSVAPTGGESFVPWRQIHDEARVVGAALQARGLVPGDHVAILGPTSRQLITIIQGCWLAGIASMVLPLPMRMGSLDAFIDSTRGRIRHGDAKLVLVDELLAAFYERIVGDPPIELMASVLPGSSTAPLGDQLEIPAHDPERLVILQYTSGSTSEPKGVMIPDRVLAANIDASCAAAELDEAEVMVSWLPLYHDMGLVGFLSIPMTNGCQLVQAAPQDFLAKPGNWMQWISDWGGTATAGPNFSWVLATRALGRLHDLDLSQLTLALSGAEPVDPNAVEAFVEAAAPFGFRPGSVFPAFGMAELAIGGVFPPRHRGMVCDSVDRVVLERDRIAKPLDLVDAEEELDVRRIPRLGKAVPGLEMKVVDPLSRAELPERHVGELLLRGTSVTPGYYKRPDATAALFHDGWLCTGDLAYTIEGELVLCGRIKDVIIVGGRNVFPEDIERACATLDGVRAGNVIAFGVEGYKGKESVVVVAEVRTDDPPHVREAVHHRTLEVCGLPPRDVMLVKPGTLPKTSSGKLQRAKCRELYLEESLDLV
;
A
#
# COMPACT_ATOMS: atom_id res chain seq x y z
N MET A 1 10.88 -33.38 -1.78
CA MET A 1 10.43 -32.07 -2.31
C MET A 1 9.81 -32.32 -3.68
N SER A 2 8.51 -32.51 -3.73
CA SER A 2 7.78 -32.76 -4.99
C SER A 2 7.39 -31.41 -5.59
N SER A 3 7.89 -31.09 -6.76
CA SER A 3 7.52 -29.95 -7.56
C SER A 3 6.02 -30.01 -7.88
N ARG A 4 5.23 -29.10 -7.30
CA ARG A 4 3.85 -28.83 -7.74
C ARG A 4 3.86 -28.06 -9.07
N THR A 5 4.43 -28.66 -10.09
CA THR A 5 4.25 -28.21 -11.49
C THR A 5 3.03 -28.91 -12.05
N GLY A 6 1.92 -28.18 -12.19
CA GLY A 6 0.75 -28.67 -12.93
C GLY A 6 -0.57 -28.78 -12.18
N SER A 7 -0.81 -28.00 -11.09
CA SER A 7 -2.17 -27.86 -10.59
C SER A 7 -2.97 -27.03 -11.62
N PRO A 8 -4.17 -27.49 -12.05
CA PRO A 8 -5.00 -26.69 -12.95
C PRO A 8 -5.32 -25.36 -12.27
N TYR A 9 -5.28 -24.27 -13.03
CA TYR A 9 -5.65 -22.94 -12.58
C TYR A 9 -7.05 -22.96 -11.94
N VAL A 10 -7.16 -22.43 -10.73
CA VAL A 10 -8.43 -22.32 -9.98
C VAL A 10 -8.80 -20.85 -9.87
N GLY A 11 -9.94 -20.46 -10.40
CA GLY A 11 -10.43 -19.09 -10.38
C GLY A 11 -10.78 -18.59 -8.98
N ILE A 12 -10.85 -17.27 -8.83
CA ILE A 12 -11.14 -16.62 -7.54
C ILE A 12 -12.47 -17.05 -6.97
N VAL A 13 -13.51 -17.17 -7.81
CA VAL A 13 -14.85 -17.59 -7.37
C VAL A 13 -14.84 -19.02 -6.79
N ASP A 14 -14.18 -19.96 -7.45
CA ASP A 14 -14.09 -21.35 -6.97
C ASP A 14 -13.34 -21.42 -5.63
N ARG A 15 -12.31 -20.60 -5.45
CA ARG A 15 -11.56 -20.51 -4.19
C ARG A 15 -12.44 -19.96 -3.06
N ILE A 16 -13.22 -18.91 -3.32
CA ILE A 16 -14.15 -18.33 -2.35
C ILE A 16 -15.19 -19.37 -1.92
N VAL A 17 -15.77 -20.12 -2.88
CA VAL A 17 -16.72 -21.19 -2.58
C VAL A 17 -16.09 -22.26 -1.68
N ALA A 18 -14.88 -22.71 -2.01
CA ALA A 18 -14.16 -23.70 -1.22
C ALA A 18 -13.79 -23.17 0.18
N ALA A 19 -13.37 -21.91 0.29
CA ALA A 19 -13.03 -21.26 1.57
C ALA A 19 -14.25 -21.09 2.48
N ALA A 20 -15.44 -20.90 1.91
CA ALA A 20 -16.67 -20.74 2.68
C ALA A 20 -17.03 -21.97 3.53
N ASP A 21 -16.54 -23.17 3.18
CA ASP A 21 -16.79 -24.41 3.94
C ASP A 21 -15.89 -24.57 5.16
N ARG A 22 -14.89 -23.68 5.34
CA ARG A 22 -13.98 -23.74 6.49
C ARG A 22 -14.60 -23.11 7.75
N PRO A 23 -14.20 -23.56 8.95
CA PRO A 23 -14.71 -23.03 10.22
C PRO A 23 -14.11 -21.68 10.61
N THR A 24 -13.60 -20.91 9.65
CA THR A 24 -12.96 -19.61 9.81
C THR A 24 -13.87 -18.50 9.29
N GLY A 25 -13.45 -17.24 9.46
CA GLY A 25 -14.25 -16.10 9.07
C GLY A 25 -13.57 -14.77 9.36
N VAL A 26 -14.36 -13.73 9.40
CA VAL A 26 -13.94 -12.38 9.73
C VAL A 26 -14.39 -12.02 11.13
N ARG A 27 -13.45 -11.59 11.96
CA ARG A 27 -13.73 -10.96 13.25
C ARG A 27 -13.59 -9.45 13.09
N PHE A 28 -14.68 -8.74 13.25
CA PHE A 28 -14.70 -7.28 13.20
C PHE A 28 -14.36 -6.73 14.58
N VAL A 29 -13.34 -5.85 14.66
CA VAL A 29 -12.84 -5.27 15.90
C VAL A 29 -12.73 -3.75 15.79
N GLY A 30 -12.91 -3.07 16.92
CA GLY A 30 -12.91 -1.62 16.96
C GLY A 30 -14.30 -0.99 16.81
N PRO A 31 -14.48 0.24 17.33
CA PRO A 31 -15.81 0.88 17.43
C PRO A 31 -16.43 1.23 16.07
N SER A 32 -15.63 1.42 15.03
CA SER A 32 -16.13 1.78 13.69
C SER A 32 -16.75 0.59 12.95
N VAL A 33 -16.31 -0.64 13.23
CA VAL A 33 -16.80 -1.85 12.54
C VAL A 33 -17.64 -2.76 13.46
N ALA A 34 -17.51 -2.58 14.78
CA ALA A 34 -18.29 -3.25 15.81
C ALA A 34 -18.86 -2.22 16.82
N PRO A 35 -19.80 -1.36 16.43
CA PRO A 35 -20.21 -0.19 17.22
C PRO A 35 -20.90 -0.52 18.56
N THR A 36 -21.36 -1.75 18.76
CA THR A 36 -22.00 -2.18 20.03
C THR A 36 -20.98 -2.56 21.12
N GLY A 37 -19.71 -2.23 20.93
CA GLY A 37 -18.63 -2.51 21.88
C GLY A 37 -18.26 -3.98 21.98
N GLY A 38 -18.85 -4.81 21.12
CA GLY A 38 -18.62 -6.24 21.01
C GLY A 38 -17.85 -6.58 19.75
N GLU A 39 -17.09 -7.64 19.85
CA GLU A 39 -16.49 -8.28 18.71
C GLU A 39 -17.56 -9.05 17.94
N SER A 40 -17.54 -8.94 16.63
CA SER A 40 -18.48 -9.67 15.78
C SER A 40 -17.70 -10.66 14.92
N PHE A 41 -17.77 -11.95 15.26
CA PHE A 41 -17.26 -13.00 14.39
C PHE A 41 -18.34 -13.39 13.36
N VAL A 42 -17.98 -13.36 12.09
CA VAL A 42 -18.84 -13.74 10.97
C VAL A 42 -18.13 -14.82 10.16
N PRO A 43 -18.63 -16.06 10.14
CA PRO A 43 -18.06 -17.14 9.33
C PRO A 43 -17.98 -16.77 7.84
N TRP A 44 -16.93 -17.24 7.13
CA TRP A 44 -16.85 -17.06 5.67
C TRP A 44 -18.09 -17.60 4.96
N ARG A 45 -18.70 -18.69 5.46
CA ARG A 45 -19.97 -19.20 4.95
C ARG A 45 -21.07 -18.14 4.98
N GLN A 46 -21.22 -17.42 6.09
CA GLN A 46 -22.25 -16.40 6.20
C GLN A 46 -21.97 -15.20 5.28
N ILE A 47 -20.69 -14.75 5.18
CA ILE A 47 -20.30 -13.71 4.21
C ILE A 47 -20.64 -14.17 2.80
N HIS A 48 -20.35 -15.43 2.47
CA HIS A 48 -20.63 -16.00 1.15
C HIS A 48 -22.14 -16.07 0.85
N ASP A 49 -22.95 -16.51 1.79
CA ASP A 49 -24.40 -16.58 1.60
C ASP A 49 -25.01 -15.19 1.41
N GLU A 50 -24.54 -14.19 2.16
CA GLU A 50 -24.92 -12.79 1.98
C GLU A 50 -24.43 -12.21 0.65
N ALA A 51 -23.21 -12.54 0.23
CA ALA A 51 -22.64 -12.11 -1.04
C ALA A 51 -23.41 -12.67 -2.25
N ARG A 52 -23.99 -13.87 -2.14
CA ARG A 52 -24.89 -14.42 -3.15
C ARG A 52 -26.14 -13.56 -3.34
N VAL A 53 -26.70 -13.04 -2.24
CA VAL A 53 -27.83 -12.09 -2.30
C VAL A 53 -27.40 -10.79 -3.01
N VAL A 54 -26.21 -10.27 -2.69
CA VAL A 54 -25.66 -9.09 -3.35
C VAL A 54 -25.48 -9.33 -4.85
N GLY A 55 -24.87 -10.44 -5.24
CA GLY A 55 -24.67 -10.78 -6.65
C GLY A 55 -25.99 -10.87 -7.42
N ALA A 56 -27.00 -11.56 -6.84
CA ALA A 56 -28.34 -11.63 -7.42
C ALA A 56 -29.00 -10.22 -7.51
N ALA A 57 -28.80 -9.38 -6.50
CA ALA A 57 -29.31 -8.01 -6.50
C ALA A 57 -28.70 -7.13 -7.59
N LEU A 58 -27.41 -7.32 -7.89
CA LEU A 58 -26.72 -6.63 -8.98
C LEU A 58 -27.24 -7.11 -10.35
N GLN A 59 -27.43 -8.42 -10.54
CA GLN A 59 -27.99 -8.99 -11.75
C GLN A 59 -29.45 -8.53 -11.98
N ALA A 60 -30.26 -8.48 -10.92
CA ALA A 60 -31.63 -7.96 -11.00
C ALA A 60 -31.71 -6.49 -11.42
N ARG A 61 -30.64 -5.71 -11.23
CA ARG A 61 -30.50 -4.32 -11.72
C ARG A 61 -29.97 -4.25 -13.15
N GLY A 62 -29.81 -5.37 -13.82
CA GLY A 62 -29.38 -5.47 -15.21
C GLY A 62 -27.86 -5.44 -15.41
N LEU A 63 -27.07 -5.54 -14.33
CA LEU A 63 -25.62 -5.67 -14.49
C LEU A 63 -25.27 -7.07 -15.01
N VAL A 64 -24.29 -7.11 -15.89
CA VAL A 64 -23.84 -8.34 -16.57
C VAL A 64 -22.35 -8.59 -16.28
N PRO A 65 -21.86 -9.83 -16.46
CA PRO A 65 -20.43 -10.14 -16.31
C PRO A 65 -19.56 -9.22 -17.17
N GLY A 66 -18.52 -8.63 -16.53
CA GLY A 66 -17.63 -7.64 -17.15
C GLY A 66 -18.03 -6.19 -16.87
N ASP A 67 -19.19 -5.91 -16.27
CA ASP A 67 -19.53 -4.58 -15.78
C ASP A 67 -18.70 -4.21 -14.53
N HIS A 68 -18.67 -2.92 -14.21
CA HIS A 68 -17.96 -2.38 -13.05
C HIS A 68 -18.93 -1.73 -12.06
N VAL A 69 -18.70 -1.96 -10.77
CA VAL A 69 -19.42 -1.30 -9.67
C VAL A 69 -18.44 -0.49 -8.84
N ALA A 70 -18.70 0.81 -8.72
CA ALA A 70 -17.97 1.69 -7.83
C ALA A 70 -18.57 1.60 -6.41
N ILE A 71 -17.69 1.45 -5.41
CA ILE A 71 -18.09 1.29 -4.02
C ILE A 71 -17.42 2.39 -3.19
N LEU A 72 -18.22 3.21 -2.54
CA LEU A 72 -17.79 4.33 -1.71
C LEU A 72 -18.30 4.13 -0.28
N GLY A 73 -17.48 3.53 0.57
CA GLY A 73 -17.86 3.23 1.95
C GLY A 73 -16.66 2.87 2.83
N PRO A 74 -16.80 3.00 4.16
CA PRO A 74 -15.77 2.62 5.11
C PRO A 74 -15.56 1.10 5.15
N THR A 75 -14.40 0.67 5.66
CA THR A 75 -14.16 -0.74 5.98
C THR A 75 -15.26 -1.24 6.91
N SER A 76 -16.02 -2.23 6.46
CA SER A 76 -17.17 -2.78 7.15
C SER A 76 -17.53 -4.18 6.63
N ARG A 77 -18.37 -4.92 7.37
CA ARG A 77 -18.94 -6.18 6.87
C ARG A 77 -19.68 -5.99 5.54
N GLN A 78 -20.46 -4.92 5.41
CA GLN A 78 -21.19 -4.59 4.19
C GLN A 78 -20.26 -4.45 2.98
N LEU A 79 -19.15 -3.71 3.14
CA LEU A 79 -18.17 -3.52 2.08
C LEU A 79 -17.55 -4.86 1.65
N ILE A 80 -17.14 -5.71 2.59
CA ILE A 80 -16.57 -7.03 2.30
C ILE A 80 -17.57 -7.92 1.56
N THR A 81 -18.82 -7.95 2.03
CA THR A 81 -19.91 -8.72 1.42
C THR A 81 -20.20 -8.26 -0.01
N ILE A 82 -20.20 -6.94 -0.25
CA ILE A 82 -20.44 -6.36 -1.59
C ILE A 82 -19.28 -6.68 -2.54
N ILE A 83 -18.02 -6.58 -2.08
CA ILE A 83 -16.85 -6.95 -2.90
C ILE A 83 -16.98 -8.40 -3.36
N GLN A 84 -17.26 -9.33 -2.44
CA GLN A 84 -17.42 -10.73 -2.77
C GLN A 84 -18.62 -10.96 -3.70
N GLY A 85 -19.75 -10.27 -3.47
CA GLY A 85 -20.95 -10.37 -4.31
C GLY A 85 -20.71 -9.89 -5.75
N CYS A 86 -19.93 -8.84 -5.94
CA CYS A 86 -19.49 -8.39 -7.27
C CYS A 86 -18.73 -9.52 -7.99
N TRP A 87 -17.75 -10.12 -7.32
CA TRP A 87 -16.92 -11.18 -7.93
C TRP A 87 -17.74 -12.41 -8.26
N LEU A 88 -18.67 -12.83 -7.39
CA LEU A 88 -19.57 -13.96 -7.65
C LEU A 88 -20.48 -13.72 -8.88
N ALA A 89 -20.88 -12.47 -9.12
CA ALA A 89 -21.67 -12.08 -10.29
C ALA A 89 -20.82 -11.81 -11.54
N GLY A 90 -19.50 -11.96 -11.47
CA GLY A 90 -18.57 -11.66 -12.57
C GLY A 90 -18.38 -10.16 -12.84
N ILE A 91 -18.60 -9.32 -11.83
CA ILE A 91 -18.55 -7.86 -11.91
C ILE A 91 -17.27 -7.37 -11.23
N ALA A 92 -16.56 -6.44 -11.86
CA ALA A 92 -15.37 -5.86 -11.26
C ALA A 92 -15.73 -4.86 -10.15
N SER A 93 -15.09 -5.00 -8.99
CA SER A 93 -15.21 -4.05 -7.90
C SER A 93 -14.22 -2.89 -8.05
N MET A 94 -14.71 -1.66 -7.87
CA MET A 94 -13.92 -0.43 -7.81
C MET A 94 -14.09 0.18 -6.43
N VAL A 95 -13.28 -0.25 -5.45
CA VAL A 95 -13.33 0.33 -4.11
C VAL A 95 -12.61 1.67 -4.12
N LEU A 96 -13.35 2.74 -3.86
CA LEU A 96 -12.85 4.11 -4.00
C LEU A 96 -12.32 4.66 -2.67
N PRO A 97 -11.24 5.48 -2.71
CA PRO A 97 -10.70 6.10 -1.53
C PRO A 97 -11.72 6.98 -0.81
N LEU A 98 -11.60 7.05 0.52
CA LEU A 98 -12.37 7.95 1.37
C LEU A 98 -11.60 9.26 1.63
N PRO A 99 -12.30 10.38 1.95
CA PRO A 99 -11.64 11.60 2.33
C PRO A 99 -10.91 11.43 3.67
N MET A 100 -9.59 11.59 3.65
CA MET A 100 -8.79 11.54 4.89
C MET A 100 -8.89 12.82 5.72
N ARG A 101 -9.28 13.94 5.11
CA ARG A 101 -9.48 15.25 5.73
C ARG A 101 -10.56 16.03 4.98
N MET A 102 -11.36 16.78 5.72
CA MET A 102 -12.45 17.60 5.19
C MET A 102 -11.97 18.91 4.47
N GLY A 103 -10.66 19.09 4.25
CA GLY A 103 -10.11 20.36 3.77
C GLY A 103 -10.48 20.79 2.34
N SER A 104 -11.04 19.87 1.53
CA SER A 104 -11.51 20.17 0.18
C SER A 104 -12.48 19.06 -0.26
N LEU A 105 -13.70 19.11 0.27
CA LEU A 105 -14.76 18.16 -0.07
C LEU A 105 -15.06 18.17 -1.56
N ASP A 106 -15.10 19.36 -2.19
CA ASP A 106 -15.37 19.52 -3.61
C ASP A 106 -14.32 18.82 -4.48
N ALA A 107 -13.03 19.02 -4.20
CA ALA A 107 -11.95 18.34 -4.93
C ALA A 107 -11.98 16.82 -4.75
N PHE A 108 -12.36 16.33 -3.57
CA PHE A 108 -12.58 14.90 -3.33
C PHE A 108 -13.73 14.38 -4.19
N ILE A 109 -14.87 15.07 -4.21
CA ILE A 109 -16.05 14.70 -5.00
C ILE A 109 -15.70 14.66 -6.49
N ASP A 110 -15.03 15.69 -7.01
CA ASP A 110 -14.64 15.78 -8.42
C ASP A 110 -13.67 14.66 -8.80
N SER A 111 -12.66 14.40 -7.97
CA SER A 111 -11.73 13.31 -8.19
C SER A 111 -12.42 11.93 -8.15
N THR A 112 -13.38 11.75 -7.25
CA THR A 112 -14.17 10.50 -7.13
C THR A 112 -15.04 10.32 -8.37
N ARG A 113 -15.76 11.36 -8.83
CA ARG A 113 -16.53 11.34 -10.10
C ARG A 113 -15.63 11.02 -11.30
N GLY A 114 -14.44 11.63 -11.35
CA GLY A 114 -13.48 11.36 -12.41
C GLY A 114 -13.15 9.87 -12.50
N ARG A 115 -12.90 9.20 -11.37
CA ARG A 115 -12.62 7.76 -11.33
C ARG A 115 -13.84 6.92 -11.73
N ILE A 116 -15.03 7.25 -11.24
CA ILE A 116 -16.28 6.55 -11.54
C ILE A 116 -16.57 6.58 -13.04
N ARG A 117 -16.48 7.77 -13.66
CA ARG A 117 -16.72 7.95 -15.10
C ARG A 117 -15.64 7.29 -15.95
N HIS A 118 -14.37 7.47 -15.57
CA HIS A 118 -13.24 6.84 -16.27
C HIS A 118 -13.35 5.31 -16.23
N GLY A 119 -13.75 4.74 -15.08
CA GLY A 119 -13.91 3.29 -14.91
C GLY A 119 -15.21 2.73 -15.45
N ASP A 120 -16.05 3.50 -16.14
CA ASP A 120 -17.35 3.05 -16.69
C ASP A 120 -18.26 2.34 -15.68
N ALA A 121 -18.22 2.75 -14.42
CA ALA A 121 -19.08 2.15 -13.43
C ALA A 121 -20.55 2.19 -13.87
N LYS A 122 -21.23 1.07 -13.80
CA LYS A 122 -22.66 0.97 -14.14
C LYS A 122 -23.56 1.32 -12.95
N LEU A 123 -23.02 1.21 -11.75
CA LEU A 123 -23.67 1.50 -10.50
C LEU A 123 -22.64 2.06 -9.51
N VAL A 124 -23.05 3.01 -8.69
CA VAL A 124 -22.31 3.45 -7.51
C VAL A 124 -23.08 3.00 -6.27
N LEU A 125 -22.42 2.24 -5.41
CA LEU A 125 -22.92 1.88 -4.09
C LEU A 125 -22.23 2.76 -3.05
N VAL A 126 -23.02 3.56 -2.34
CA VAL A 126 -22.52 4.53 -1.37
C VAL A 126 -23.01 4.18 0.05
N ASP A 127 -22.14 4.34 1.05
CA ASP A 127 -22.51 4.24 2.46
C ASP A 127 -23.42 5.41 2.88
N GLU A 128 -24.35 5.16 3.82
CA GLU A 128 -25.31 6.18 4.29
C GLU A 128 -24.62 7.45 4.80
N LEU A 129 -23.46 7.31 5.48
CA LEU A 129 -22.71 8.46 6.00
C LEU A 129 -22.15 9.37 4.89
N LEU A 130 -21.94 8.82 3.71
CA LEU A 130 -21.36 9.51 2.55
C LEU A 130 -22.41 9.94 1.54
N ALA A 131 -23.61 9.36 1.58
CA ALA A 131 -24.68 9.65 0.63
C ALA A 131 -25.08 11.13 0.61
N ALA A 132 -25.04 11.80 1.77
CA ALA A 132 -25.35 13.23 1.88
C ALA A 132 -24.34 14.14 1.16
N PHE A 133 -23.12 13.65 0.91
CA PHE A 133 -22.04 14.40 0.28
C PHE A 133 -21.84 14.04 -1.20
N TYR A 134 -22.47 12.95 -1.67
CA TYR A 134 -22.29 12.46 -3.03
C TYR A 134 -23.63 12.41 -3.78
N GLU A 135 -24.13 13.58 -4.17
CA GLU A 135 -25.35 13.69 -4.97
C GLU A 135 -25.12 13.38 -6.45
N ARG A 136 -26.09 12.72 -7.07
CA ARG A 136 -26.07 12.39 -8.50
C ARG A 136 -26.24 13.64 -9.35
N ILE A 137 -25.35 13.83 -10.31
CA ILE A 137 -25.47 14.86 -11.34
C ILE A 137 -25.60 14.23 -12.73
N VAL A 138 -25.91 15.06 -13.73
CA VAL A 138 -26.03 14.61 -15.13
C VAL A 138 -24.72 13.97 -15.60
N GLY A 139 -24.84 12.76 -16.15
CA GLY A 139 -23.70 11.97 -16.63
C GLY A 139 -23.12 11.00 -15.60
N ASP A 140 -23.57 11.01 -14.34
CA ASP A 140 -23.24 9.97 -13.37
C ASP A 140 -24.10 8.71 -13.59
N PRO A 141 -23.56 7.50 -13.32
CA PRO A 141 -24.37 6.29 -13.26
C PRO A 141 -25.42 6.36 -12.14
N PRO A 142 -26.35 5.38 -12.03
CA PRO A 142 -27.21 5.27 -10.86
C PRO A 142 -26.38 5.21 -9.58
N ILE A 143 -26.87 5.89 -8.52
CA ILE A 143 -26.28 5.89 -7.18
C ILE A 143 -27.31 5.31 -6.24
N GLU A 144 -26.92 4.29 -5.50
CA GLU A 144 -27.76 3.62 -4.51
C GLU A 144 -27.00 3.44 -3.18
N LEU A 145 -27.73 3.30 -2.10
CA LEU A 145 -27.15 2.93 -0.81
C LEU A 145 -26.61 1.50 -0.85
N MET A 146 -25.48 1.26 -0.19
CA MET A 146 -24.93 -0.08 -0.02
C MET A 146 -25.96 -1.04 0.58
N ALA A 147 -26.80 -0.56 1.49
CA ALA A 147 -27.87 -1.33 2.11
C ALA A 147 -28.92 -1.87 1.11
N SER A 148 -29.10 -1.24 -0.05
CA SER A 148 -30.11 -1.63 -1.04
C SER A 148 -29.84 -2.99 -1.71
N VAL A 149 -28.62 -3.46 -1.68
CA VAL A 149 -28.20 -4.75 -2.29
C VAL A 149 -27.95 -5.84 -1.25
N LEU A 150 -28.02 -5.53 0.04
CA LEU A 150 -27.73 -6.46 1.15
C LEU A 150 -28.98 -7.27 1.56
N PRO A 151 -28.78 -8.43 2.22
CA PRO A 151 -29.89 -9.19 2.79
C PRO A 151 -30.78 -8.36 3.70
N GLY A 152 -32.12 -8.57 3.58
CA GLY A 152 -33.11 -7.81 4.35
C GLY A 152 -33.60 -6.53 3.66
N SER A 153 -32.97 -6.11 2.57
CA SER A 153 -33.52 -5.05 1.72
C SER A 153 -34.77 -5.55 0.97
N SER A 154 -35.80 -4.70 0.88
CA SER A 154 -37.03 -5.00 0.12
C SER A 154 -36.77 -5.12 -1.40
N THR A 155 -35.62 -4.69 -1.87
CA THR A 155 -35.17 -4.73 -3.28
C THR A 155 -34.16 -5.82 -3.56
N ALA A 156 -33.70 -6.57 -2.55
CA ALA A 156 -32.75 -7.65 -2.73
C ALA A 156 -33.49 -8.99 -2.96
N PRO A 157 -33.17 -9.73 -4.05
CA PRO A 157 -33.70 -11.07 -4.29
C PRO A 157 -33.09 -12.09 -3.33
N LEU A 158 -33.53 -13.34 -3.41
CA LEU A 158 -32.90 -14.43 -2.68
C LEU A 158 -31.56 -14.83 -3.30
N GLY A 159 -30.61 -15.27 -2.48
CA GLY A 159 -29.26 -15.63 -2.94
C GLY A 159 -29.19 -16.84 -3.87
N ASP A 160 -30.21 -17.69 -3.88
CA ASP A 160 -30.35 -18.81 -4.82
C ASP A 160 -30.69 -18.37 -6.26
N GLN A 161 -31.09 -17.11 -6.44
CA GLN A 161 -31.33 -16.52 -7.76
C GLN A 161 -30.06 -16.03 -8.46
N LEU A 162 -28.92 -16.06 -7.78
CA LEU A 162 -27.64 -15.68 -8.39
C LEU A 162 -27.24 -16.72 -9.45
N GLU A 163 -27.01 -16.24 -10.65
CA GLU A 163 -26.38 -16.99 -11.73
C GLU A 163 -24.87 -16.70 -11.74
N ILE A 164 -24.07 -17.64 -11.23
CA ILE A 164 -22.60 -17.51 -11.29
C ILE A 164 -22.19 -17.72 -12.76
N PRO A 165 -21.54 -16.74 -13.40
CA PRO A 165 -21.16 -16.84 -14.80
C PRO A 165 -20.06 -17.88 -15.00
N ALA A 166 -19.98 -18.43 -16.22
CA ALA A 166 -18.87 -19.29 -16.60
C ALA A 166 -17.53 -18.60 -16.31
N HIS A 167 -16.56 -19.40 -15.85
CA HIS A 167 -15.23 -18.91 -15.53
C HIS A 167 -14.55 -18.30 -16.78
N ASP A 168 -13.96 -17.13 -16.59
CA ASP A 168 -13.19 -16.41 -17.61
C ASP A 168 -11.95 -15.80 -16.93
N PRO A 169 -10.73 -16.30 -17.21
CA PRO A 169 -9.50 -15.85 -16.57
C PRO A 169 -9.12 -14.39 -16.91
N GLU A 170 -9.65 -13.86 -18.03
CA GLU A 170 -9.39 -12.46 -18.43
C GLU A 170 -10.43 -11.47 -17.89
N ARG A 171 -11.51 -11.96 -17.26
CA ARG A 171 -12.51 -11.07 -16.66
C ARG A 171 -11.90 -10.30 -15.49
N LEU A 172 -12.09 -8.97 -15.50
CA LEU A 172 -11.67 -8.13 -14.40
C LEU A 172 -12.46 -8.48 -13.14
N VAL A 173 -11.75 -8.64 -12.03
CA VAL A 173 -12.31 -8.77 -10.68
C VAL A 173 -12.11 -7.49 -9.88
N ILE A 174 -11.01 -6.77 -10.12
CA ILE A 174 -10.71 -5.49 -9.49
C ILE A 174 -10.28 -4.47 -10.54
N LEU A 175 -10.80 -3.26 -10.45
CA LEU A 175 -10.25 -2.08 -11.10
C LEU A 175 -9.69 -1.15 -10.02
N GLN A 176 -8.37 -1.24 -9.80
CA GLN A 176 -7.68 -0.57 -8.69
C GLN A 176 -7.18 0.81 -9.08
N TYR A 177 -7.73 1.86 -8.47
CA TYR A 177 -7.20 3.21 -8.65
C TYR A 177 -6.03 3.48 -7.71
N THR A 178 -4.87 3.76 -8.30
CA THR A 178 -3.68 4.13 -7.53
C THR A 178 -3.71 5.62 -7.14
N SER A 179 -3.06 5.95 -6.03
CA SER A 179 -2.90 7.32 -5.54
C SER A 179 -1.84 8.13 -6.31
N GLY A 180 -1.60 7.81 -7.59
CA GLY A 180 -0.56 8.40 -8.42
C GLY A 180 -0.53 9.92 -8.40
N SER A 181 0.67 10.48 -8.62
CA SER A 181 0.94 11.94 -8.61
C SER A 181 0.44 12.69 -9.84
N THR A 182 -0.27 12.02 -10.75
CA THR A 182 -0.81 12.63 -11.98
C THR A 182 -2.26 13.02 -11.79
N SER A 183 -2.69 14.14 -12.44
CA SER A 183 -4.05 14.64 -12.41
C SER A 183 -5.08 13.68 -13.01
N GLU A 184 -4.65 12.78 -13.88
CA GLU A 184 -5.52 11.83 -14.56
C GLU A 184 -5.58 10.48 -13.85
N PRO A 185 -6.79 9.89 -13.64
CA PRO A 185 -6.96 8.63 -12.98
C PRO A 185 -6.28 7.47 -13.74
N LYS A 186 -5.54 6.62 -13.04
CA LYS A 186 -5.00 5.36 -13.57
C LYS A 186 -5.66 4.19 -12.84
N GLY A 187 -6.57 3.50 -13.52
CA GLY A 187 -7.18 2.28 -13.03
C GLY A 187 -6.37 1.08 -13.48
N VAL A 188 -5.67 0.42 -12.55
CA VAL A 188 -4.95 -0.82 -12.83
C VAL A 188 -5.95 -1.93 -13.03
N MET A 189 -5.84 -2.63 -14.16
CA MET A 189 -6.69 -3.78 -14.49
C MET A 189 -6.16 -5.03 -13.78
N ILE A 190 -6.99 -5.66 -12.95
CA ILE A 190 -6.65 -6.91 -12.26
C ILE A 190 -7.67 -7.98 -12.66
N PRO A 191 -7.40 -8.74 -13.74
CA PRO A 191 -8.21 -9.88 -14.11
C PRO A 191 -8.05 -11.06 -13.14
N ASP A 192 -8.99 -12.00 -13.19
CA ASP A 192 -9.04 -13.18 -12.33
C ASP A 192 -7.69 -13.93 -12.30
N ARG A 193 -7.10 -14.20 -13.47
CA ARG A 193 -5.79 -14.89 -13.54
C ARG A 193 -4.65 -14.14 -12.84
N VAL A 194 -4.65 -12.80 -12.89
CA VAL A 194 -3.60 -11.99 -12.26
C VAL A 194 -3.74 -12.03 -10.75
N LEU A 195 -4.96 -11.87 -10.25
CA LEU A 195 -5.24 -11.94 -8.82
C LEU A 195 -4.92 -13.32 -8.25
N ALA A 196 -5.38 -14.38 -8.91
CA ALA A 196 -5.14 -15.76 -8.49
C ALA A 196 -3.65 -16.11 -8.51
N ALA A 197 -2.93 -15.76 -9.58
CA ALA A 197 -1.48 -15.98 -9.67
C ALA A 197 -0.71 -15.24 -8.59
N ASN A 198 -1.10 -13.99 -8.26
CA ASN A 198 -0.43 -13.23 -7.21
C ASN A 198 -0.72 -13.78 -5.81
N ILE A 199 -1.95 -14.21 -5.54
CA ILE A 199 -2.31 -14.87 -4.27
C ILE A 199 -1.46 -16.14 -4.08
N ASP A 200 -1.40 -17.02 -5.10
CA ASP A 200 -0.60 -18.24 -5.04
C ASP A 200 0.89 -17.95 -4.82
N ALA A 201 1.43 -17.00 -5.57
CA ALA A 201 2.82 -16.59 -5.48
C ALA A 201 3.16 -16.00 -4.11
N SER A 202 2.29 -15.14 -3.59
CA SER A 202 2.46 -14.49 -2.28
C SER A 202 2.36 -15.50 -1.14
N CYS A 203 1.37 -16.41 -1.18
CA CYS A 203 1.22 -17.46 -0.17
C CYS A 203 2.42 -18.42 -0.18
N ALA A 204 2.89 -18.83 -1.37
CA ALA A 204 4.04 -19.70 -1.47
C ALA A 204 5.34 -19.04 -0.98
N ALA A 205 5.57 -17.76 -1.33
CA ALA A 205 6.78 -17.04 -0.95
C ALA A 205 6.81 -16.65 0.54
N ALA A 206 5.65 -16.32 1.12
CA ALA A 206 5.51 -15.97 2.54
C ALA A 206 5.12 -17.16 3.42
N GLU A 207 5.04 -18.38 2.86
CA GLU A 207 4.65 -19.60 3.57
C GLU A 207 3.34 -19.45 4.36
N LEU A 208 2.34 -18.79 3.72
CA LEU A 208 1.01 -18.61 4.31
C LEU A 208 0.13 -19.81 4.04
N ASP A 209 -0.54 -20.30 5.05
CA ASP A 209 -1.51 -21.39 4.97
C ASP A 209 -2.85 -21.02 5.62
N GLU A 210 -3.77 -21.97 5.68
CA GLU A 210 -5.10 -21.78 6.24
C GLU A 210 -5.16 -21.60 7.76
N ALA A 211 -4.07 -21.89 8.48
CA ALA A 211 -3.98 -21.72 9.94
C ALA A 211 -3.67 -20.27 10.34
N GLU A 212 -3.31 -19.42 9.38
CA GLU A 212 -2.98 -18.02 9.66
C GLU A 212 -4.15 -17.26 10.28
N VAL A 213 -3.82 -16.41 11.24
CA VAL A 213 -4.70 -15.37 11.78
C VAL A 213 -4.17 -14.02 11.32
N MET A 214 -4.79 -13.47 10.29
CA MET A 214 -4.38 -12.23 9.66
C MET A 214 -5.05 -11.05 10.34
N VAL A 215 -4.27 -10.10 10.88
CA VAL A 215 -4.80 -8.91 11.58
C VAL A 215 -4.58 -7.67 10.74
N SER A 216 -5.64 -6.95 10.39
CA SER A 216 -5.58 -5.80 9.49
C SER A 216 -6.44 -4.64 9.94
N TRP A 217 -5.90 -3.45 9.84
CA TRP A 217 -6.60 -2.17 9.88
C TRP A 217 -6.48 -1.43 8.54
N LEU A 218 -5.85 -2.05 7.54
CA LEU A 218 -5.56 -1.43 6.25
C LEU A 218 -6.85 -1.11 5.48
N PRO A 219 -6.89 0.04 4.79
CA PRO A 219 -8.06 0.41 4.00
C PRO A 219 -8.25 -0.52 2.81
N LEU A 220 -9.50 -0.93 2.56
CA LEU A 220 -9.84 -1.84 1.46
C LEU A 220 -9.87 -1.16 0.07
N TYR A 221 -9.68 0.15 0.01
CA TYR A 221 -9.44 0.87 -1.26
C TYR A 221 -7.95 0.90 -1.66
N HIS A 222 -7.08 0.25 -0.89
CA HIS A 222 -5.65 0.11 -1.18
C HIS A 222 -5.33 -1.37 -1.41
N ASP A 223 -4.43 -1.66 -2.37
CA ASP A 223 -4.02 -3.01 -2.76
C ASP A 223 -3.56 -3.88 -1.57
N MET A 224 -2.75 -3.35 -0.65
CA MET A 224 -2.29 -4.09 0.52
C MET A 224 -3.45 -4.53 1.43
N GLY A 225 -4.48 -3.70 1.60
CA GLY A 225 -5.68 -4.06 2.35
C GLY A 225 -6.60 -5.01 1.55
N LEU A 226 -6.90 -4.65 0.29
CA LEU A 226 -7.85 -5.40 -0.54
C LEU A 226 -7.28 -6.75 -0.98
N VAL A 227 -6.07 -6.78 -1.53
CA VAL A 227 -5.47 -8.02 -2.03
C VAL A 227 -4.76 -8.77 -0.91
N GLY A 228 -3.82 -8.11 -0.20
CA GLY A 228 -3.00 -8.76 0.81
C GLY A 228 -3.77 -9.25 2.03
N PHE A 229 -4.71 -8.43 2.55
CA PHE A 229 -5.37 -8.72 3.83
C PHE A 229 -6.88 -8.93 3.77
N LEU A 230 -7.49 -8.93 2.56
CA LEU A 230 -8.86 -9.41 2.38
C LEU A 230 -8.92 -10.56 1.39
N SER A 231 -8.35 -10.41 0.17
CA SER A 231 -8.47 -11.45 -0.85
C SER A 231 -7.76 -12.74 -0.46
N ILE A 232 -6.55 -12.66 0.14
CA ILE A 232 -5.82 -13.86 0.61
C ILE A 232 -6.65 -14.63 1.64
N PRO A 233 -7.07 -14.07 2.79
CA PRO A 233 -7.85 -14.85 3.76
C PRO A 233 -9.21 -15.31 3.22
N MET A 234 -9.87 -14.51 2.37
CA MET A 234 -11.17 -14.86 1.79
C MET A 234 -11.09 -16.02 0.79
N THR A 235 -9.98 -16.18 0.06
CA THR A 235 -9.79 -17.24 -0.93
C THR A 235 -9.09 -18.48 -0.38
N ASN A 236 -8.30 -18.34 0.69
CA ASN A 236 -7.61 -19.46 1.33
C ASN A 236 -8.33 -19.98 2.58
N GLY A 237 -9.35 -19.25 3.05
CA GLY A 237 -10.09 -19.61 4.24
C GLY A 237 -9.32 -19.41 5.54
N CYS A 238 -8.38 -18.45 5.60
CA CYS A 238 -7.72 -18.05 6.83
C CYS A 238 -8.67 -17.22 7.71
N GLN A 239 -8.37 -17.11 9.00
CA GLN A 239 -9.08 -16.16 9.86
C GLN A 239 -8.59 -14.73 9.59
N LEU A 240 -9.53 -13.80 9.49
CA LEU A 240 -9.26 -12.36 9.39
C LEU A 240 -9.77 -11.65 10.63
N VAL A 241 -8.92 -10.84 11.27
CA VAL A 241 -9.29 -9.85 12.28
C VAL A 241 -9.23 -8.47 11.62
N GLN A 242 -10.39 -7.88 11.37
CA GLN A 242 -10.52 -6.65 10.58
C GLN A 242 -10.96 -5.47 11.43
N ALA A 243 -10.13 -4.43 11.45
CA ALA A 243 -10.45 -3.11 11.98
C ALA A 243 -10.58 -2.08 10.87
N ALA A 244 -11.14 -0.91 11.19
CA ALA A 244 -11.12 0.22 10.28
C ALA A 244 -9.85 1.08 10.45
N PRO A 245 -9.36 1.75 9.40
CA PRO A 245 -8.19 2.64 9.48
C PRO A 245 -8.33 3.72 10.55
N GLN A 246 -9.52 4.29 10.71
CA GLN A 246 -9.79 5.33 11.71
C GLN A 246 -9.64 4.84 13.16
N ASP A 247 -9.93 3.56 13.42
CA ASP A 247 -9.79 2.98 14.77
C ASP A 247 -8.32 2.82 15.15
N PHE A 248 -7.47 2.44 14.19
CA PHE A 248 -6.02 2.45 14.36
C PHE A 248 -5.50 3.87 14.56
N LEU A 249 -5.89 4.83 13.72
CA LEU A 249 -5.40 6.21 13.80
C LEU A 249 -5.81 6.90 15.11
N ALA A 250 -7.01 6.62 15.61
CA ALA A 250 -7.49 7.15 16.87
C ALA A 250 -6.71 6.62 18.08
N LYS A 251 -6.34 5.34 18.05
CA LYS A 251 -5.62 4.66 19.15
C LYS A 251 -4.68 3.58 18.58
N PRO A 252 -3.46 3.95 18.13
CA PRO A 252 -2.54 3.02 17.46
C PRO A 252 -2.18 1.76 18.27
N GLY A 253 -2.23 1.83 19.61
CA GLY A 253 -2.01 0.68 20.47
C GLY A 253 -3.04 -0.45 20.30
N ASN A 254 -4.24 -0.12 19.81
CA ASN A 254 -5.26 -1.14 19.55
C ASN A 254 -4.78 -2.19 18.54
N TRP A 255 -3.92 -1.82 17.59
CA TRP A 255 -3.37 -2.77 16.62
C TRP A 255 -2.59 -3.91 17.30
N MET A 256 -1.71 -3.56 18.24
CA MET A 256 -0.96 -4.55 19.02
C MET A 256 -1.89 -5.36 19.95
N GLN A 257 -2.90 -4.70 20.51
CA GLN A 257 -3.90 -5.37 21.33
C GLN A 257 -4.70 -6.41 20.53
N TRP A 258 -5.18 -6.08 19.33
CA TRP A 258 -5.90 -7.03 18.48
C TRP A 258 -5.03 -8.23 18.07
N ILE A 259 -3.72 -8.00 17.80
CA ILE A 259 -2.77 -9.10 17.54
C ILE A 259 -2.66 -10.02 18.76
N SER A 260 -2.51 -9.45 19.94
CA SER A 260 -2.41 -10.20 21.21
C SER A 260 -3.71 -10.94 21.54
N ASP A 261 -4.86 -10.27 21.49
CA ASP A 261 -6.16 -10.82 21.90
C ASP A 261 -6.58 -12.02 21.02
N TRP A 262 -6.19 -12.02 19.76
CA TRP A 262 -6.63 -13.00 18.77
C TRP A 262 -5.53 -13.93 18.27
N GLY A 263 -4.34 -13.90 18.87
CA GLY A 263 -3.22 -14.73 18.45
C GLY A 263 -2.80 -14.47 17.01
N GLY A 264 -2.77 -13.19 16.61
CA GLY A 264 -2.43 -12.78 15.25
C GLY A 264 -1.06 -13.28 14.81
N THR A 265 -1.01 -13.99 13.68
CA THR A 265 0.22 -14.57 13.12
C THR A 265 0.82 -13.71 12.02
N ALA A 266 -0.02 -12.94 11.30
CA ALA A 266 0.39 -12.09 10.20
C ALA A 266 -0.29 -10.71 10.27
N THR A 267 0.49 -9.65 9.99
CA THR A 267 0.00 -8.28 9.89
C THR A 267 0.86 -7.46 8.93
N ALA A 268 0.37 -6.28 8.52
CA ALA A 268 1.14 -5.38 7.67
C ALA A 268 0.89 -3.91 7.99
N GLY A 269 1.90 -3.08 7.69
CA GLY A 269 1.76 -1.64 7.75
C GLY A 269 2.92 -0.88 7.09
N PRO A 270 2.69 0.37 6.67
CA PRO A 270 3.74 1.27 6.21
C PRO A 270 4.55 1.82 7.39
N ASN A 271 5.70 2.47 7.11
CA ASN A 271 6.64 2.95 8.13
C ASN A 271 5.97 3.76 9.24
N PHE A 272 5.06 4.68 8.89
CA PHE A 272 4.42 5.53 9.90
C PHE A 272 3.63 4.73 10.94
N SER A 273 3.08 3.58 10.54
CA SER A 273 2.29 2.74 11.46
C SER A 273 3.17 2.04 12.48
N TRP A 274 4.36 1.60 12.10
CA TRP A 274 5.35 1.04 13.02
C TRP A 274 5.83 2.09 14.01
N VAL A 275 6.10 3.33 13.56
CA VAL A 275 6.44 4.46 14.46
C VAL A 275 5.34 4.74 15.47
N LEU A 276 4.07 4.73 15.05
CA LEU A 276 2.93 4.95 15.95
C LEU A 276 2.74 3.79 16.94
N ALA A 277 2.91 2.55 16.46
CA ALA A 277 2.86 1.36 17.31
C ALA A 277 3.96 1.37 18.38
N THR A 278 5.21 1.69 17.98
CA THR A 278 6.36 1.83 18.91
C THR A 278 6.06 2.78 20.06
N ARG A 279 5.53 3.96 19.75
CA ARG A 279 5.16 4.96 20.76
C ARG A 279 4.02 4.49 21.68
N ALA A 280 3.11 3.68 21.14
CA ALA A 280 1.99 3.16 21.91
C ALA A 280 2.40 2.03 22.84
N LEU A 281 3.35 1.16 22.44
CA LEU A 281 3.84 0.02 23.22
C LEU A 281 4.35 0.42 24.60
N GLY A 282 5.00 1.57 24.73
CA GLY A 282 5.47 2.07 26.02
C GLY A 282 4.37 2.36 27.07
N ARG A 283 3.09 2.28 26.68
CA ARG A 283 1.91 2.51 27.55
C ARG A 283 1.00 1.30 27.63
N LEU A 284 1.37 0.21 26.99
CA LEU A 284 0.59 -1.04 26.98
C LEU A 284 1.22 -2.03 27.94
N HIS A 285 0.37 -2.89 28.50
CA HIS A 285 0.75 -3.96 29.41
C HIS A 285 -0.01 -5.22 29.00
N ASP A 286 0.44 -6.37 29.46
CA ASP A 286 -0.24 -7.67 29.30
C ASP A 286 -0.50 -8.05 27.83
N LEU A 287 0.45 -7.74 26.92
CA LEU A 287 0.41 -8.17 25.53
C LEU A 287 1.20 -9.47 25.33
N ASP A 288 0.74 -10.30 24.39
CA ASP A 288 1.49 -11.43 23.85
C ASP A 288 1.59 -11.30 22.32
N LEU A 289 2.79 -10.98 21.83
CA LEU A 289 3.10 -10.88 20.39
C LEU A 289 3.94 -12.09 19.91
N SER A 290 4.05 -13.13 20.72
CA SER A 290 4.90 -14.30 20.42
C SER A 290 4.41 -15.12 19.21
N GLN A 291 3.09 -15.05 18.90
CA GLN A 291 2.49 -15.71 17.76
C GLN A 291 2.69 -14.96 16.44
N LEU A 292 3.05 -13.66 16.49
CA LEU A 292 3.26 -12.85 15.28
C LEU A 292 4.55 -13.27 14.60
N THR A 293 4.44 -13.98 13.49
CA THR A 293 5.56 -14.54 12.72
C THR A 293 5.78 -13.82 11.38
N LEU A 294 4.83 -12.98 10.96
CA LEU A 294 4.93 -12.17 9.75
C LEU A 294 4.43 -10.74 10.03
N ALA A 295 5.37 -9.82 10.22
CA ALA A 295 5.12 -8.38 10.38
C ALA A 295 5.63 -7.65 9.13
N LEU A 296 4.76 -7.53 8.10
CA LEU A 296 5.11 -6.99 6.81
C LEU A 296 5.26 -5.46 6.88
N SER A 297 6.44 -4.97 6.51
CA SER A 297 6.70 -3.55 6.28
C SER A 297 6.89 -3.30 4.79
N GLY A 298 6.08 -2.41 4.22
CA GLY A 298 6.10 -2.16 2.78
C GLY A 298 5.22 -0.99 2.35
N ALA A 299 4.86 -0.98 1.08
CA ALA A 299 4.11 0.07 0.41
C ALA A 299 4.88 1.39 0.19
N GLU A 300 6.02 1.58 0.80
CA GLU A 300 6.98 2.68 0.67
C GLU A 300 8.38 2.14 0.99
N PRO A 301 9.49 2.85 0.68
CA PRO A 301 10.82 2.41 1.05
C PRO A 301 10.93 2.19 2.56
N VAL A 302 11.24 0.94 2.94
CA VAL A 302 11.27 0.54 4.36
C VAL A 302 12.35 1.32 5.10
N ASP A 303 11.98 1.90 6.24
CA ASP A 303 12.89 2.62 7.13
C ASP A 303 13.46 1.65 8.19
N PRO A 304 14.76 1.29 8.09
CA PRO A 304 15.38 0.37 9.03
C PRO A 304 15.27 0.83 10.48
N ASN A 305 15.46 2.13 10.73
CA ASN A 305 15.46 2.68 12.08
C ASN A 305 14.07 2.59 12.74
N ALA A 306 13.02 2.88 11.96
CA ALA A 306 11.64 2.76 12.45
C ALA A 306 11.28 1.31 12.79
N VAL A 307 11.74 0.36 11.97
CA VAL A 307 11.50 -1.08 12.19
C VAL A 307 12.30 -1.60 13.38
N GLU A 308 13.57 -1.24 13.52
CA GLU A 308 14.43 -1.62 14.64
C GLU A 308 13.89 -1.08 15.97
N ALA A 309 13.47 0.18 16.02
CA ALA A 309 12.84 0.76 17.19
C ALA A 309 11.54 0.02 17.59
N PHE A 310 10.76 -0.45 16.60
CA PHE A 310 9.60 -1.28 16.87
C PHE A 310 9.99 -2.65 17.45
N VAL A 311 10.99 -3.31 16.88
CA VAL A 311 11.50 -4.60 17.36
C VAL A 311 11.94 -4.50 18.82
N GLU A 312 12.70 -3.47 19.19
CA GLU A 312 13.14 -3.23 20.56
C GLU A 312 11.96 -3.02 21.51
N ALA A 313 11.01 -2.17 21.12
CA ALA A 313 9.84 -1.87 21.95
C ALA A 313 8.89 -3.05 22.11
N ALA A 314 8.81 -3.93 21.13
CA ALA A 314 7.93 -5.11 21.11
C ALA A 314 8.57 -6.37 21.72
N ALA A 315 9.91 -6.41 21.87
CA ALA A 315 10.63 -7.56 22.42
C ALA A 315 10.14 -8.00 23.82
N PRO A 316 9.82 -7.07 24.77
CA PRO A 316 9.27 -7.47 26.08
C PRO A 316 7.95 -8.23 26.00
N PHE A 317 7.21 -8.09 24.90
CA PHE A 317 5.94 -8.76 24.64
C PHE A 317 6.08 -10.03 23.79
N GLY A 318 7.29 -10.57 23.65
CA GLY A 318 7.55 -11.83 22.94
C GLY A 318 7.72 -11.69 21.43
N PHE A 319 7.71 -10.47 20.86
CA PHE A 319 7.96 -10.25 19.43
C PHE A 319 9.41 -10.66 19.08
N ARG A 320 9.57 -11.36 17.97
CA ARG A 320 10.87 -11.85 17.50
C ARG A 320 11.37 -11.04 16.31
N PRO A 321 12.66 -10.64 16.28
CA PRO A 321 13.22 -9.92 15.13
C PRO A 321 13.04 -10.64 13.79
N GLY A 322 13.05 -11.98 13.81
CA GLY A 322 12.80 -12.82 12.64
C GLY A 322 11.41 -12.67 12.02
N SER A 323 10.44 -12.10 12.76
CA SER A 323 9.09 -11.87 12.26
C SER A 323 8.97 -10.66 11.32
N VAL A 324 9.97 -9.78 11.31
CA VAL A 324 9.98 -8.63 10.39
C VAL A 324 10.09 -9.10 8.94
N PHE A 325 9.21 -8.59 8.09
CA PHE A 325 9.07 -9.02 6.70
C PHE A 325 9.05 -7.80 5.75
N PRO A 326 10.24 -7.24 5.39
CA PRO A 326 10.32 -6.10 4.48
C PRO A 326 10.00 -6.57 3.06
N ALA A 327 8.96 -6.00 2.44
CA ALA A 327 8.44 -6.49 1.17
C ALA A 327 8.30 -5.37 0.13
N PHE A 328 8.44 -5.73 -1.14
CA PHE A 328 8.10 -4.88 -2.28
C PHE A 328 6.87 -5.40 -3.00
N GLY A 329 5.99 -4.47 -3.35
CA GLY A 329 4.82 -4.75 -4.15
C GLY A 329 4.19 -3.49 -4.72
N MET A 330 3.30 -3.68 -5.69
CA MET A 330 2.59 -2.60 -6.38
C MET A 330 1.29 -3.11 -6.98
N ALA A 331 0.33 -2.23 -7.20
CA ALA A 331 -0.97 -2.59 -7.74
C ALA A 331 -0.89 -3.25 -9.13
N GLU A 332 0.12 -2.90 -9.92
CA GLU A 332 0.38 -3.47 -11.25
C GLU A 332 0.81 -4.95 -11.21
N LEU A 333 1.08 -5.48 -10.00
CA LEU A 333 1.29 -6.91 -9.74
C LEU A 333 0.12 -7.55 -9.00
N ALA A 334 -1.01 -6.91 -8.88
CA ALA A 334 -2.05 -7.06 -7.88
C ALA A 334 -1.59 -6.62 -6.48
N ILE A 335 -0.48 -7.15 -5.93
CA ILE A 335 0.20 -6.66 -4.73
C ILE A 335 1.64 -7.17 -4.62
N GLY A 336 1.85 -8.47 -4.39
CA GLY A 336 3.14 -9.05 -4.04
C GLY A 336 4.12 -9.13 -5.20
N GLY A 337 5.34 -8.64 -5.02
CA GLY A 337 6.38 -8.66 -6.06
C GLY A 337 7.67 -9.34 -5.60
N VAL A 338 8.25 -8.89 -4.49
CA VAL A 338 9.53 -9.39 -3.99
C VAL A 338 9.46 -9.56 -2.48
N PHE A 339 9.76 -10.75 -2.00
CA PHE A 339 9.64 -11.13 -0.60
C PHE A 339 10.93 -11.77 -0.06
N PRO A 340 11.28 -11.49 1.21
CA PRO A 340 12.35 -12.20 1.89
C PRO A 340 11.88 -13.62 2.30
N PRO A 341 12.78 -14.53 2.64
CA PRO A 341 12.42 -15.76 3.35
C PRO A 341 11.70 -15.45 4.67
N ARG A 342 10.61 -16.17 4.96
CA ARG A 342 9.92 -16.07 6.26
C ARG A 342 10.88 -16.39 7.40
N HIS A 343 10.71 -15.77 8.55
CA HIS A 343 11.55 -15.91 9.75
C HIS A 343 13.00 -15.41 9.64
N ARG A 344 13.40 -14.84 8.51
CA ARG A 344 14.74 -14.23 8.36
C ARG A 344 14.88 -12.94 9.15
N GLY A 345 13.80 -12.15 9.22
CA GLY A 345 13.85 -10.80 9.73
C GLY A 345 14.40 -9.79 8.71
N MET A 346 14.62 -8.57 9.16
CA MET A 346 15.19 -7.52 8.33
C MET A 346 16.73 -7.66 8.27
N VAL A 347 17.25 -7.76 7.07
CA VAL A 347 18.68 -7.71 6.76
C VAL A 347 18.93 -6.49 5.89
N CYS A 348 19.85 -5.63 6.29
CA CYS A 348 20.23 -4.45 5.51
C CYS A 348 21.56 -4.69 4.78
N ASP A 349 21.66 -4.14 3.58
CA ASP A 349 22.95 -3.91 2.93
C ASP A 349 23.45 -2.51 3.33
N SER A 350 24.69 -2.42 3.80
CA SER A 350 25.35 -1.18 4.20
C SER A 350 26.31 -0.76 3.10
N VAL A 351 26.12 0.44 2.55
CA VAL A 351 26.86 0.91 1.38
C VAL A 351 27.36 2.34 1.55
N ASP A 352 28.47 2.66 0.90
CA ASP A 352 29.01 4.01 0.77
C ASP A 352 27.99 4.90 0.04
N ARG A 353 27.38 5.83 0.77
CA ARG A 353 26.35 6.73 0.27
C ARG A 353 26.87 7.60 -0.87
N VAL A 354 28.10 8.13 -0.76
CA VAL A 354 28.67 9.06 -1.75
C VAL A 354 28.93 8.33 -3.07
N VAL A 355 29.46 7.11 -3.01
CA VAL A 355 29.71 6.28 -4.19
C VAL A 355 28.37 5.87 -4.83
N LEU A 356 27.39 5.50 -4.04
CA LEU A 356 26.04 5.16 -4.52
C LEU A 356 25.40 6.32 -5.30
N GLU A 357 25.45 7.53 -4.74
CA GLU A 357 24.86 8.72 -5.34
C GLU A 357 25.61 9.22 -6.59
N ARG A 358 26.95 9.17 -6.56
CA ARG A 358 27.78 9.67 -7.66
C ARG A 358 27.93 8.68 -8.80
N ASP A 359 28.27 7.43 -8.46
CA ASP A 359 28.72 6.43 -9.42
C ASP A 359 27.61 5.39 -9.71
N ARG A 360 26.49 5.42 -8.97
CA ARG A 360 25.41 4.42 -9.00
C ARG A 360 25.91 3.00 -8.72
N ILE A 361 26.89 2.86 -7.83
CA ILE A 361 27.47 1.59 -7.40
C ILE A 361 27.24 1.42 -5.90
N ALA A 362 26.61 0.33 -5.52
CA ALA A 362 26.40 -0.05 -4.11
C ALA A 362 27.68 -0.68 -3.53
N LYS A 363 28.69 0.16 -3.30
CA LYS A 363 29.95 -0.27 -2.70
C LYS A 363 29.74 -0.55 -1.21
N PRO A 364 30.06 -1.76 -0.73
CA PRO A 364 29.94 -2.05 0.70
C PRO A 364 30.78 -1.09 1.55
N LEU A 365 30.17 -0.63 2.66
CA LEU A 365 30.84 0.17 3.68
C LEU A 365 30.15 -0.11 5.03
N ASP A 366 30.87 -0.72 5.96
CA ASP A 366 30.37 -0.97 7.30
C ASP A 366 30.48 0.26 8.19
N LEU A 367 29.58 0.40 9.18
CA LEU A 367 29.58 1.52 10.12
C LEU A 367 30.91 1.63 10.93
N VAL A 368 31.60 0.52 11.14
CA VAL A 368 32.88 0.48 11.86
C VAL A 368 34.01 1.10 11.03
N ASP A 369 33.91 1.05 9.69
CA ASP A 369 34.91 1.53 8.75
C ASP A 369 34.57 2.93 8.20
N ALA A 370 33.41 3.49 8.55
CA ALA A 370 32.97 4.80 8.12
C ALA A 370 33.62 5.91 8.99
N GLU A 371 33.97 7.03 8.34
CA GLU A 371 34.44 8.22 9.05
C GLU A 371 33.30 8.90 9.81
N GLU A 372 32.10 8.93 9.20
CA GLU A 372 30.87 9.42 9.80
C GLU A 372 29.71 8.46 9.56
N GLU A 373 28.75 8.39 10.49
CA GLU A 373 27.55 7.54 10.37
C GLU A 373 26.75 7.87 9.10
N LEU A 374 26.70 9.14 8.71
CA LEU A 374 26.00 9.61 7.52
C LEU A 374 26.64 9.16 6.19
N ASP A 375 27.88 8.66 6.21
CA ASP A 375 28.52 8.12 5.02
C ASP A 375 27.99 6.74 4.66
N VAL A 376 27.34 6.06 5.59
CA VAL A 376 26.74 4.74 5.39
C VAL A 376 25.26 4.87 5.11
N ARG A 377 24.81 4.33 3.98
CA ARG A 377 23.39 4.13 3.69
C ARG A 377 23.01 2.67 3.94
N ARG A 378 22.11 2.47 4.90
CA ARG A 378 21.57 1.15 5.24
C ARG A 378 20.26 0.94 4.50
N ILE A 379 20.19 -0.08 3.64
CA ILE A 379 19.02 -0.34 2.79
C ILE A 379 18.57 -1.80 3.00
N PRO A 380 17.29 -2.05 3.34
CA PRO A 380 16.79 -3.40 3.52
C PRO A 380 16.87 -4.25 2.24
N ARG A 381 17.34 -5.48 2.37
CA ARG A 381 17.26 -6.53 1.36
C ARG A 381 15.85 -7.11 1.37
N LEU A 382 15.12 -6.93 0.27
CA LEU A 382 13.70 -7.28 0.17
C LEU A 382 13.47 -8.74 -0.25
N GLY A 383 14.54 -9.48 -0.54
CA GLY A 383 14.47 -10.87 -0.96
C GLY A 383 14.37 -11.05 -2.46
N LYS A 384 13.69 -12.11 -2.90
CA LYS A 384 13.62 -12.53 -4.31
C LYS A 384 12.22 -12.33 -4.87
N ALA A 385 12.13 -12.29 -6.20
CA ALA A 385 10.84 -12.26 -6.88
C ALA A 385 9.98 -13.47 -6.46
N VAL A 386 8.69 -13.21 -6.23
CA VAL A 386 7.74 -14.28 -5.86
C VAL A 386 7.59 -15.29 -7.00
N PRO A 387 7.19 -16.54 -6.75
CA PRO A 387 7.03 -17.55 -7.80
C PRO A 387 6.19 -17.08 -8.99
N GLY A 388 6.67 -17.34 -10.21
CA GLY A 388 6.01 -16.90 -11.45
C GLY A 388 6.31 -15.46 -11.85
N LEU A 389 7.16 -14.75 -11.10
CA LEU A 389 7.66 -13.42 -11.44
C LEU A 389 9.18 -13.47 -11.67
N GLU A 390 9.63 -12.79 -12.71
CA GLU A 390 11.03 -12.55 -13.01
C GLU A 390 11.36 -11.08 -12.73
N MET A 391 12.59 -10.80 -12.30
CA MET A 391 13.08 -9.43 -12.11
C MET A 391 14.46 -9.25 -12.74
N LYS A 392 14.75 -8.04 -13.21
CA LYS A 392 16.08 -7.59 -13.61
C LYS A 392 16.23 -6.10 -13.35
N VAL A 393 17.48 -5.66 -13.26
CA VAL A 393 17.85 -4.25 -13.15
C VAL A 393 18.54 -3.82 -14.43
N VAL A 394 18.10 -2.71 -15.02
CA VAL A 394 18.63 -2.19 -16.29
C VAL A 394 19.06 -0.74 -16.16
N ASP A 395 20.01 -0.33 -16.99
CA ASP A 395 20.31 1.09 -17.14
C ASP A 395 19.08 1.84 -17.70
N PRO A 396 18.64 2.91 -17.07
CA PRO A 396 17.40 3.60 -17.49
C PRO A 396 17.43 4.17 -18.91
N LEU A 397 18.63 4.47 -19.45
CA LEU A 397 18.79 5.08 -20.77
C LEU A 397 19.05 4.04 -21.85
N SER A 398 20.07 3.20 -21.68
CA SER A 398 20.47 2.20 -22.67
C SER A 398 19.62 0.93 -22.65
N ARG A 399 18.86 0.69 -21.54
CA ARG A 399 18.09 -0.54 -21.28
C ARG A 399 18.95 -1.81 -21.18
N ALA A 400 20.27 -1.68 -21.13
CA ALA A 400 21.17 -2.80 -20.90
C ALA A 400 21.01 -3.32 -19.47
N GLU A 401 21.00 -4.64 -19.31
CA GLU A 401 20.98 -5.28 -17.98
C GLU A 401 22.27 -4.97 -17.23
N LEU A 402 22.13 -4.62 -15.96
CA LEU A 402 23.24 -4.23 -15.10
C LEU A 402 23.69 -5.42 -14.22
N PRO A 403 25.00 -5.51 -13.93
CA PRO A 403 25.47 -6.50 -12.96
C PRO A 403 25.02 -6.16 -11.54
N GLU A 404 25.16 -7.12 -10.63
CA GLU A 404 24.88 -6.90 -9.21
C GLU A 404 25.59 -5.65 -8.68
N ARG A 405 25.00 -5.01 -7.69
CA ARG A 405 25.46 -3.77 -7.04
C ARG A 405 25.52 -2.53 -7.93
N HIS A 406 24.97 -2.58 -9.15
CA HIS A 406 24.81 -1.39 -10.00
C HIS A 406 23.34 -0.94 -9.97
N VAL A 407 23.15 0.35 -9.66
CA VAL A 407 21.80 0.94 -9.53
C VAL A 407 21.22 1.28 -10.90
N GLY A 408 20.07 0.71 -11.18
CA GLY A 408 19.29 0.96 -12.39
C GLY A 408 17.79 0.84 -12.13
N GLU A 409 17.00 0.83 -13.20
CA GLU A 409 15.56 0.65 -13.12
C GLU A 409 15.20 -0.82 -12.91
N LEU A 410 14.34 -1.09 -11.93
CA LEU A 410 13.75 -2.41 -11.72
C LEU A 410 12.72 -2.71 -12.81
N LEU A 411 12.89 -3.81 -13.50
CA LEU A 411 11.92 -4.35 -14.45
C LEU A 411 11.39 -5.70 -13.96
N LEU A 412 10.09 -5.92 -14.16
CA LEU A 412 9.39 -7.14 -13.74
C LEU A 412 8.63 -7.79 -14.90
N ARG A 413 8.55 -9.12 -14.91
CA ARG A 413 7.78 -9.88 -15.90
C ARG A 413 7.22 -11.15 -15.25
N GLY A 414 5.97 -11.50 -15.53
CA GLY A 414 5.41 -12.76 -15.04
C GLY A 414 3.89 -12.84 -15.07
N THR A 415 3.37 -13.89 -14.45
CA THR A 415 1.95 -14.26 -14.50
C THR A 415 1.04 -13.32 -13.73
N SER A 416 1.55 -12.65 -12.71
CA SER A 416 0.81 -11.70 -11.88
C SER A 416 0.90 -10.24 -12.37
N VAL A 417 1.52 -9.99 -13.52
CA VAL A 417 1.59 -8.64 -14.10
C VAL A 417 0.26 -8.25 -14.72
N THR A 418 -0.22 -7.04 -14.42
CA THR A 418 -1.41 -6.44 -15.02
C THR A 418 -1.32 -6.38 -16.55
N PRO A 419 -2.43 -6.47 -17.30
CA PRO A 419 -2.44 -6.15 -18.72
C PRO A 419 -2.30 -4.65 -19.00
N GLY A 420 -2.41 -3.77 -17.98
CA GLY A 420 -2.23 -2.34 -18.11
C GLY A 420 -3.28 -1.51 -17.38
N TYR A 421 -3.42 -0.26 -17.81
CA TYR A 421 -4.36 0.71 -17.26
C TYR A 421 -5.63 0.80 -18.11
N TYR A 422 -6.77 0.73 -17.46
CA TYR A 422 -8.08 0.78 -18.11
C TYR A 422 -8.25 2.07 -18.93
N LYS A 423 -8.61 1.93 -20.22
CA LYS A 423 -8.78 3.03 -21.18
C LYS A 423 -7.61 4.03 -21.27
N ARG A 424 -6.42 3.60 -20.90
CA ARG A 424 -5.20 4.40 -20.99
C ARG A 424 -4.14 3.67 -21.81
N PRO A 425 -4.33 3.52 -23.15
CA PRO A 425 -3.36 2.83 -24.00
C PRO A 425 -2.00 3.52 -24.03
N ASP A 426 -1.95 4.86 -23.92
CA ASP A 426 -0.76 5.67 -23.79
C ASP A 426 0.07 5.34 -22.56
N ALA A 427 -0.60 5.34 -21.38
CA ALA A 427 0.04 5.01 -20.11
C ALA A 427 0.40 3.52 -20.04
N THR A 428 -0.41 2.64 -20.67
CA THR A 428 -0.12 1.21 -20.76
C THR A 428 1.12 0.97 -21.64
N ALA A 429 1.22 1.62 -22.79
CA ALA A 429 2.41 1.51 -23.65
C ALA A 429 3.67 2.01 -22.93
N ALA A 430 3.58 3.09 -22.14
CA ALA A 430 4.69 3.60 -21.35
C ALA A 430 5.06 2.71 -20.15
N LEU A 431 4.15 1.84 -19.70
CA LEU A 431 4.38 0.91 -18.59
C LEU A 431 5.27 -0.26 -18.98
N PHE A 432 5.34 -0.61 -20.26
CA PHE A 432 6.04 -1.80 -20.73
C PHE A 432 7.19 -1.46 -21.70
N HIS A 433 8.27 -2.22 -21.57
CA HIS A 433 9.38 -2.24 -22.52
C HIS A 433 9.77 -3.70 -22.81
N ASP A 434 9.66 -4.12 -24.07
CA ASP A 434 9.95 -5.49 -24.52
C ASP A 434 9.31 -6.59 -23.65
N GLY A 435 8.04 -6.36 -23.26
CA GLY A 435 7.27 -7.29 -22.43
C GLY A 435 7.63 -7.27 -20.93
N TRP A 436 8.50 -6.38 -20.50
CA TRP A 436 8.82 -6.12 -19.10
C TRP A 436 8.08 -4.90 -18.58
N LEU A 437 7.49 -5.01 -17.41
CA LEU A 437 6.91 -3.91 -16.68
C LEU A 437 8.02 -3.01 -16.12
N CYS A 438 8.01 -1.73 -16.48
CA CYS A 438 8.89 -0.70 -15.97
C CYS A 438 8.32 -0.13 -14.67
N THR A 439 8.97 -0.37 -13.54
CA THR A 439 8.43 0.05 -12.23
C THR A 439 8.63 1.55 -11.97
N GLY A 440 9.65 2.15 -12.62
CA GLY A 440 10.12 3.49 -12.31
C GLY A 440 10.86 3.57 -10.96
N ASP A 441 11.16 2.43 -10.34
CA ASP A 441 11.92 2.34 -9.09
C ASP A 441 13.39 2.05 -9.39
N LEU A 442 14.29 2.74 -8.69
CA LEU A 442 15.74 2.50 -8.74
C LEU A 442 16.11 1.43 -7.72
N ALA A 443 16.85 0.44 -8.19
CA ALA A 443 17.25 -0.70 -7.39
C ALA A 443 18.59 -1.29 -7.87
N TYR A 444 19.14 -2.17 -7.07
CA TYR A 444 20.20 -3.10 -7.48
C TYR A 444 19.91 -4.49 -6.90
N THR A 445 20.66 -5.47 -7.36
CA THR A 445 20.59 -6.83 -6.81
C THR A 445 21.86 -7.20 -6.07
N ILE A 446 21.73 -8.06 -5.07
CA ILE A 446 22.83 -8.71 -4.35
C ILE A 446 22.44 -10.15 -4.05
N GLU A 447 23.21 -11.14 -4.52
CA GLU A 447 22.91 -12.57 -4.39
C GLU A 447 21.51 -12.93 -4.92
N GLY A 448 21.07 -12.20 -5.96
CA GLY A 448 19.74 -12.33 -6.55
C GLY A 448 18.60 -11.77 -5.70
N GLU A 449 18.89 -11.06 -4.62
CA GLU A 449 17.89 -10.32 -3.83
C GLU A 449 17.81 -8.85 -4.22
N LEU A 450 16.61 -8.30 -4.17
CA LEU A 450 16.33 -6.90 -4.48
C LEU A 450 16.74 -5.98 -3.32
N VAL A 451 17.36 -4.86 -3.66
CA VAL A 451 17.59 -3.71 -2.77
C VAL A 451 17.06 -2.46 -3.46
N LEU A 452 16.06 -1.81 -2.84
CA LEU A 452 15.35 -0.67 -3.42
C LEU A 452 15.96 0.65 -2.96
N CYS A 453 16.44 1.48 -3.90
CA CYS A 453 17.10 2.75 -3.57
C CYS A 453 16.16 3.95 -3.49
N GLY A 454 15.12 3.99 -4.34
CA GLY A 454 14.17 5.12 -4.45
C GLY A 454 13.45 5.10 -5.79
N ARG A 455 12.89 6.25 -6.19
CA ARG A 455 12.18 6.39 -7.48
C ARG A 455 12.94 7.27 -8.45
N ILE A 456 12.97 6.89 -9.72
CA ILE A 456 13.65 7.66 -10.79
C ILE A 456 13.19 9.12 -10.81
N LYS A 457 11.87 9.34 -10.73
CA LYS A 457 11.26 10.69 -10.79
C LYS A 457 11.47 11.54 -9.53
N ASP A 458 11.85 10.93 -8.42
CA ASP A 458 11.98 11.60 -7.13
C ASP A 458 13.47 11.94 -6.82
N VAL A 459 14.42 11.31 -7.54
CA VAL A 459 15.86 11.61 -7.38
C VAL A 459 16.15 13.08 -7.69
N ILE A 460 16.90 13.72 -6.81
CA ILE A 460 17.31 15.12 -6.95
C ILE A 460 18.75 15.16 -7.47
N ILE A 461 18.97 15.81 -8.62
CA ILE A 461 20.30 15.89 -9.23
C ILE A 461 21.02 17.15 -8.75
N VAL A 462 21.84 17.02 -7.71
CA VAL A 462 22.53 18.14 -7.08
C VAL A 462 24.04 17.96 -7.20
N GLY A 463 24.72 18.92 -7.85
CA GLY A 463 26.18 18.88 -8.00
C GLY A 463 26.70 17.65 -8.76
N GLY A 464 25.88 17.02 -9.62
CA GLY A 464 26.23 15.80 -10.35
C GLY A 464 26.02 14.50 -9.55
N ARG A 465 25.41 14.58 -8.37
CA ARG A 465 25.05 13.44 -7.50
C ARG A 465 23.55 13.17 -7.61
N ASN A 466 23.16 11.91 -7.52
CA ASN A 466 21.77 11.46 -7.46
C ASN A 466 21.35 11.35 -5.98
N VAL A 467 20.87 12.44 -5.40
CA VAL A 467 20.45 12.49 -4.00
C VAL A 467 19.05 11.88 -3.87
N PHE A 468 18.89 10.96 -2.95
CA PHE A 468 17.61 10.33 -2.65
C PHE A 468 16.87 11.15 -1.58
N PRO A 469 15.67 11.69 -1.87
CA PRO A 469 14.94 12.53 -0.92
C PRO A 469 14.68 11.84 0.43
N GLU A 470 14.49 10.52 0.42
CA GLU A 470 14.25 9.72 1.60
C GLU A 470 15.37 9.83 2.65
N ASP A 471 16.61 10.01 2.20
CA ASP A 471 17.75 10.12 3.10
C ASP A 471 17.73 11.46 3.86
N ILE A 472 17.37 12.55 3.15
CA ILE A 472 17.16 13.87 3.76
C ILE A 472 15.98 13.82 4.73
N GLU A 473 14.85 13.26 4.28
CA GLU A 473 13.60 13.17 5.05
C GLU A 473 13.82 12.41 6.36
N ARG A 474 14.52 11.27 6.31
CA ARG A 474 14.87 10.47 7.49
C ARG A 474 15.80 11.24 8.45
N ALA A 475 16.86 11.83 7.93
CA ALA A 475 17.81 12.57 8.74
C ALA A 475 17.18 13.78 9.44
N CYS A 476 16.30 14.53 8.74
CA CYS A 476 15.60 15.66 9.32
C CYS A 476 14.47 15.26 10.28
N ALA A 477 13.86 14.09 10.09
CA ALA A 477 12.77 13.61 10.94
C ALA A 477 13.19 13.29 12.40
N THR A 478 14.50 13.18 12.67
CA THR A 478 15.05 12.92 14.01
C THR A 478 15.30 14.19 14.82
N LEU A 479 15.19 15.38 14.20
CA LEU A 479 15.47 16.65 14.84
C LEU A 479 14.39 17.05 15.83
N ASP A 480 14.78 17.63 16.96
CA ASP A 480 13.85 18.17 17.94
C ASP A 480 12.96 19.26 17.32
N GLY A 481 11.68 19.25 17.67
CA GLY A 481 10.68 20.15 17.11
C GLY A 481 10.14 19.74 15.74
N VAL A 482 10.79 18.83 15.00
CA VAL A 482 10.29 18.26 13.76
C VAL A 482 9.34 17.10 14.06
N ARG A 483 8.25 17.05 13.35
CA ARG A 483 7.28 15.97 13.48
C ARG A 483 7.73 14.75 12.68
N ALA A 484 8.22 13.72 13.36
CA ALA A 484 8.71 12.49 12.74
C ALA A 484 7.75 11.92 11.69
N GLY A 485 8.28 11.50 10.54
CA GLY A 485 7.51 10.99 9.41
C GLY A 485 6.69 12.06 8.65
N ASN A 486 6.98 13.35 8.87
CA ASN A 486 6.32 14.47 8.19
C ASN A 486 7.34 15.51 7.70
N VAL A 487 8.28 15.02 6.92
CA VAL A 487 9.27 15.82 6.18
C VAL A 487 9.19 15.38 4.72
N ILE A 488 9.22 16.35 3.81
CA ILE A 488 9.29 16.11 2.36
C ILE A 488 10.48 16.89 1.81
N ALA A 489 11.34 16.21 1.05
CA ALA A 489 12.41 16.82 0.28
C ALA A 489 12.14 16.62 -1.22
N PHE A 490 12.45 17.64 -2.04
CA PHE A 490 12.32 17.59 -3.49
C PHE A 490 13.26 18.55 -4.19
N GLY A 491 13.51 18.26 -5.49
CA GLY A 491 14.29 19.13 -6.35
C GLY A 491 13.43 20.24 -6.98
N VAL A 492 14.00 21.42 -7.09
CA VAL A 492 13.46 22.54 -7.88
C VAL A 492 14.55 23.08 -8.80
N GLU A 493 14.16 23.67 -9.92
CA GLU A 493 15.09 24.33 -10.80
C GLU A 493 15.75 25.52 -10.09
N GLY A 494 17.06 25.48 -10.01
CA GLY A 494 17.90 26.50 -9.39
C GLY A 494 18.66 27.33 -10.42
N TYR A 495 19.77 27.95 -9.97
CA TYR A 495 20.60 28.80 -10.82
C TYR A 495 21.21 28.03 -11.99
N LYS A 496 21.06 28.54 -13.21
CA LYS A 496 21.56 27.98 -14.49
C LYS A 496 21.02 26.56 -14.79
N GLY A 497 19.75 26.28 -14.46
CA GLY A 497 19.12 25.00 -14.77
C GLY A 497 19.62 23.82 -13.91
N LYS A 498 20.39 24.10 -12.85
CA LYS A 498 20.78 23.06 -11.89
C LYS A 498 19.68 22.88 -10.86
N GLU A 499 19.42 21.64 -10.46
CA GLU A 499 18.49 21.38 -9.36
C GLU A 499 19.05 21.86 -8.02
N SER A 500 18.15 22.28 -7.15
CA SER A 500 18.44 22.66 -5.77
C SER A 500 17.41 21.98 -4.86
N VAL A 501 17.83 21.60 -3.66
CA VAL A 501 16.98 20.91 -2.69
C VAL A 501 16.09 21.93 -1.97
N VAL A 502 14.81 21.59 -1.84
CA VAL A 502 13.86 22.22 -0.92
C VAL A 502 13.40 21.19 0.10
N VAL A 503 13.37 21.58 1.37
CA VAL A 503 12.86 20.74 2.46
C VAL A 503 11.64 21.42 3.09
N VAL A 504 10.54 20.67 3.20
CA VAL A 504 9.32 21.11 3.88
C VAL A 504 9.07 20.19 5.07
N ALA A 505 9.00 20.75 6.29
CA ALA A 505 8.85 19.97 7.51
C ALA A 505 7.66 20.45 8.35
N GLU A 506 6.80 19.53 8.78
CA GLU A 506 5.81 19.82 9.82
C GLU A 506 6.51 19.94 11.18
N VAL A 507 6.25 21.02 11.90
CA VAL A 507 6.91 21.27 13.19
C VAL A 507 5.93 21.51 14.33
N ARG A 508 6.38 21.18 15.55
CA ARG A 508 5.76 21.57 16.82
C ARG A 508 6.86 22.18 17.69
N THR A 509 7.02 23.46 17.61
CA THR A 509 8.10 24.19 18.29
C THR A 509 7.65 25.59 18.64
N ASP A 510 8.19 26.13 19.73
CA ASP A 510 8.08 27.54 20.12
C ASP A 510 9.26 28.39 19.56
N ASP A 511 10.24 27.72 18.91
CA ASP A 511 11.40 28.35 18.28
C ASP A 511 11.59 27.88 16.83
N PRO A 512 10.74 28.33 15.88
CA PRO A 512 10.88 27.99 14.48
C PRO A 512 12.23 28.35 13.83
N PRO A 513 12.87 29.50 14.14
CA PRO A 513 14.19 29.84 13.60
C PRO A 513 15.26 28.78 13.91
N HIS A 514 15.33 28.31 15.16
CA HIS A 514 16.28 27.29 15.57
C HIS A 514 16.04 25.95 14.82
N VAL A 515 14.77 25.50 14.71
CA VAL A 515 14.45 24.28 13.97
C VAL A 515 14.79 24.43 12.48
N ARG A 516 14.57 25.60 11.90
CA ARG A 516 14.93 25.87 10.50
C ARG A 516 16.43 25.74 10.27
N GLU A 517 17.24 26.32 11.18
CA GLU A 517 18.69 26.20 11.11
C GLU A 517 19.15 24.75 11.27
N ALA A 518 18.57 24.00 12.20
CA ALA A 518 18.87 22.58 12.39
C ALA A 518 18.55 21.74 11.14
N VAL A 519 17.39 21.95 10.51
CA VAL A 519 17.01 21.28 9.26
C VAL A 519 17.94 21.68 8.12
N HIS A 520 18.30 22.96 8.01
CA HIS A 520 19.26 23.44 7.01
C HIS A 520 20.63 22.76 7.17
N HIS A 521 21.16 22.72 8.39
CA HIS A 521 22.45 22.10 8.69
C HIS A 521 22.41 20.58 8.42
N ARG A 522 21.37 19.89 8.87
CA ARG A 522 21.20 18.45 8.63
C ARG A 522 21.09 18.13 7.13
N THR A 523 20.41 18.97 6.36
CA THR A 523 20.34 18.82 4.90
C THR A 523 21.70 19.00 4.24
N LEU A 524 22.48 20.00 4.70
CA LEU A 524 23.85 20.22 4.21
C LEU A 524 24.75 19.01 4.50
N GLU A 525 24.67 18.42 5.70
CA GLU A 525 25.42 17.20 6.06
C GLU A 525 25.08 16.02 5.13
N VAL A 526 23.80 15.80 4.85
CA VAL A 526 23.35 14.71 3.98
C VAL A 526 23.71 14.96 2.51
N CYS A 527 23.44 16.16 1.98
CA CYS A 527 23.60 16.44 0.54
C CYS A 527 25.00 16.92 0.16
N GLY A 528 25.79 17.43 1.14
CA GLY A 528 27.05 18.15 0.89
C GLY A 528 26.87 19.53 0.26
N LEU A 529 25.63 20.00 0.10
CA LEU A 529 25.25 21.31 -0.42
C LEU A 529 24.08 21.87 0.39
N PRO A 530 24.03 23.20 0.62
CA PRO A 530 22.94 23.80 1.37
C PRO A 530 21.62 23.66 0.61
N PRO A 531 20.50 23.44 1.30
CA PRO A 531 19.20 23.53 0.67
C PRO A 531 18.95 24.96 0.16
N ARG A 532 18.18 25.08 -0.91
CA ARG A 532 17.70 26.38 -1.40
C ARG A 532 16.75 27.02 -0.38
N ASP A 533 15.79 26.22 0.09
CA ASP A 533 14.79 26.68 1.05
C ASP A 533 14.50 25.59 2.09
N VAL A 534 14.22 26.01 3.31
CA VAL A 534 13.66 25.21 4.39
C VAL A 534 12.34 25.84 4.81
N MET A 535 11.23 25.16 4.48
CA MET A 535 9.88 25.62 4.78
C MET A 535 9.35 24.86 6.00
N LEU A 536 9.05 25.59 7.06
CA LEU A 536 8.41 25.02 8.24
C LEU A 536 6.91 25.27 8.16
N VAL A 537 6.13 24.21 8.30
CA VAL A 537 4.66 24.24 8.16
C VAL A 537 3.98 23.68 9.41
N LYS A 538 2.72 24.06 9.59
CA LYS A 538 1.90 23.58 10.71
C LYS A 538 1.61 22.08 10.57
N PRO A 539 1.37 21.36 11.70
CA PRO A 539 0.96 19.96 11.67
C PRO A 539 -0.28 19.78 10.82
N GLY A 540 -0.17 18.89 9.84
CA GLY A 540 -1.28 18.56 8.95
C GLY A 540 -1.30 19.32 7.63
N THR A 541 -0.30 20.14 7.32
CA THR A 541 -0.19 20.87 6.06
C THR A 541 0.35 19.98 4.93
N LEU A 542 1.27 19.06 5.22
CA LEU A 542 1.87 18.22 4.18
C LEU A 542 0.82 17.36 3.48
N PRO A 543 0.78 17.39 2.13
CA PRO A 543 -0.15 16.60 1.36
C PRO A 543 0.16 15.10 1.50
N LYS A 544 -0.90 14.32 1.72
CA LYS A 544 -0.84 12.86 1.87
C LYS A 544 -1.83 12.18 0.95
N THR A 545 -1.48 10.97 0.53
CA THR A 545 -2.42 10.07 -0.15
C THR A 545 -3.51 9.62 0.82
N SER A 546 -4.57 9.03 0.28
CA SER A 546 -5.62 8.38 1.09
C SER A 546 -5.10 7.24 1.99
N SER A 547 -3.92 6.69 1.70
CA SER A 547 -3.24 5.68 2.55
C SER A 547 -2.23 6.28 3.53
N GLY A 548 -2.12 7.62 3.63
CA GLY A 548 -1.25 8.31 4.58
C GLY A 548 0.18 8.59 4.10
N LYS A 549 0.56 8.17 2.88
CA LYS A 549 1.89 8.41 2.31
C LYS A 549 2.05 9.88 1.91
N LEU A 550 3.24 10.44 2.09
CA LEU A 550 3.59 11.79 1.67
C LEU A 550 3.58 11.94 0.14
N GLN A 551 3.05 13.05 -0.37
CA GLN A 551 2.94 13.35 -1.81
C GLN A 551 3.95 14.42 -2.21
N ARG A 552 5.20 14.04 -2.59
CA ARG A 552 6.27 14.97 -2.98
C ARG A 552 5.87 15.87 -4.14
N ALA A 553 5.29 15.31 -5.20
CA ALA A 553 4.89 16.08 -6.37
C ALA A 553 3.87 17.17 -6.00
N LYS A 554 2.85 16.83 -5.18
CA LYS A 554 1.86 17.83 -4.74
C LYS A 554 2.46 18.86 -3.79
N CYS A 555 3.38 18.47 -2.91
CA CYS A 555 4.09 19.39 -2.04
C CYS A 555 4.95 20.38 -2.86
N ARG A 556 5.63 19.88 -3.92
CA ARG A 556 6.39 20.71 -4.85
C ARG A 556 5.48 21.70 -5.61
N GLU A 557 4.30 21.30 -6.05
CA GLU A 557 3.31 22.20 -6.66
C GLU A 557 2.93 23.32 -5.69
N LEU A 558 2.50 22.98 -4.46
CA LEU A 558 2.13 23.95 -3.43
C LEU A 558 3.27 24.92 -3.08
N TYR A 559 4.51 24.44 -3.07
CA TYR A 559 5.69 25.31 -2.88
C TYR A 559 5.86 26.29 -4.04
N LEU A 560 5.74 25.83 -5.29
CA LEU A 560 5.87 26.68 -6.49
C LEU A 560 4.73 27.68 -6.63
N GLU A 561 3.54 27.37 -6.12
CA GLU A 561 2.36 28.23 -6.06
C GLU A 561 2.36 29.16 -4.81
N GLU A 562 3.39 29.10 -3.96
CA GLU A 562 3.48 29.84 -2.68
C GLU A 562 2.27 29.60 -1.75
N SER A 563 1.68 28.40 -1.82
CA SER A 563 0.43 28.03 -1.15
C SER A 563 0.63 27.17 0.10
N LEU A 564 1.85 27.05 0.62
CA LEU A 564 2.15 26.33 1.86
C LEU A 564 1.76 27.17 3.10
N ASP A 565 1.04 26.56 4.06
CA ASP A 565 0.66 27.22 5.33
C ASP A 565 1.84 27.21 6.31
N LEU A 566 2.62 28.26 6.28
CA LEU A 566 3.86 28.42 7.07
C LEU A 566 3.58 28.66 8.55
N VAL A 567 4.59 28.31 9.40
CA VAL A 567 4.62 28.61 10.84
C VAL A 567 5.14 30.03 11.07
#